data_b2849ac366b6a6323aecb32954b212fb
#
_entry.id   b2849ac366b6a6323aecb32954b212fb
#
_cell.length_a   1.000
_cell.length_b   1.000
_cell.length_c   1.000
_cell.angle_alpha   90.00
_cell.angle_beta   90.00
_cell.angle_gamma   90.00
#
_symmetry.space_group_name_H-M   'P 1'
#
loop_
_entity.id
_entity.type
_entity.pdbx_description
1 polymer ?
#
loop_
_entity_poly.entity_id
_entity_poly.type
_entity_poly.pdbx_seq_one_letter_code
_entity_poly.pdbx_strand_id
1 'polypeptide(L)'
;MLLQSWSSFPKAADKTGMKHLKFKQLHIGVEVFGGELLLHFDAEGRFQAANGVFIPGIRQQHAQPLQSIAQAEAVAIGYIEDLKLSIFPERPLGAHTHGPFWYHAGLAQGLPGEPVLVYEVEVANDADLRQLVYVDAVKGAVADRLPGTCELLSRRVYNGNINTQIWQEGDALSRLAVHHAAKYGGGCGAYISPVQKCLRT
;
A
#
# COMPACT_ATOMS: atom_id res chain seq x y z
N MET A 1 -12.37 -19.12 -22.85
CA MET A 1 -11.81 -18.92 -21.50
C MET A 1 -12.05 -17.47 -21.12
N LEU A 2 -12.69 -17.20 -19.97
CA LEU A 2 -12.87 -15.83 -19.50
C LEU A 2 -11.49 -15.29 -19.11
N LEU A 3 -11.06 -14.20 -19.74
CA LEU A 3 -9.78 -13.56 -19.44
C LEU A 3 -9.82 -12.90 -18.03
N GLN A 4 -10.99 -12.51 -17.57
CA GLN A 4 -11.19 -11.93 -16.22
C GLN A 4 -12.15 -12.78 -15.41
N SER A 5 -11.84 -12.96 -14.14
CA SER A 5 -12.63 -13.70 -13.17
C SER A 5 -12.44 -13.11 -11.76
N TRP A 6 -13.17 -13.66 -10.78
CA TRP A 6 -13.10 -13.23 -9.39
C TRP A 6 -12.86 -14.45 -8.50
N SER A 7 -11.93 -14.34 -7.55
CA SER A 7 -11.75 -15.33 -6.49
C SER A 7 -12.39 -14.82 -5.20
N SER A 8 -13.15 -15.67 -4.51
CA SER A 8 -13.87 -15.29 -3.30
C SER A 8 -13.08 -15.67 -2.03
N PHE A 9 -13.13 -14.77 -1.06
CA PHE A 9 -12.58 -14.97 0.27
C PHE A 9 -13.69 -14.66 1.28
N PRO A 10 -14.42 -15.68 1.80
CA PRO A 10 -15.46 -15.44 2.78
C PRO A 10 -14.85 -14.91 4.08
N LYS A 11 -15.43 -13.85 4.62
CA LYS A 11 -15.15 -13.39 5.98
C LYS A 11 -16.25 -13.88 6.91
N ALA A 12 -15.88 -14.16 8.16
CA ALA A 12 -16.85 -14.43 9.22
C ALA A 12 -17.82 -13.24 9.39
N ALA A 13 -19.02 -13.52 9.95
CA ALA A 13 -19.92 -12.45 10.33
C ALA A 13 -19.25 -11.52 11.35
N ASP A 14 -19.55 -10.24 11.23
CA ASP A 14 -19.09 -9.24 12.19
C ASP A 14 -19.92 -9.26 13.49
N LYS A 15 -19.63 -8.37 14.43
CA LYS A 15 -20.32 -8.29 15.72
C LYS A 15 -21.81 -7.93 15.62
N THR A 16 -22.25 -7.40 14.47
CA THR A 16 -23.62 -7.05 14.17
C THR A 16 -24.38 -8.15 13.42
N GLY A 17 -23.71 -9.26 13.11
CA GLY A 17 -24.22 -10.37 12.33
C GLY A 17 -24.14 -10.16 10.82
N MET A 18 -23.61 -9.03 10.35
CA MET A 18 -23.41 -8.78 8.93
C MET A 18 -22.34 -9.70 8.35
N LYS A 19 -22.58 -10.20 7.15
CA LYS A 19 -21.66 -11.04 6.40
C LYS A 19 -21.00 -10.22 5.30
N HIS A 20 -19.69 -10.42 5.12
CA HIS A 20 -18.91 -9.74 4.11
C HIS A 20 -18.21 -10.77 3.22
N LEU A 21 -18.41 -10.64 1.90
CA LEU A 21 -17.70 -11.46 0.92
C LEU A 21 -16.70 -10.58 0.19
N LYS A 22 -15.43 -10.93 0.30
CA LYS A 22 -14.35 -10.25 -0.41
C LYS A 22 -13.99 -11.05 -1.65
N PHE A 23 -13.86 -10.36 -2.77
CA PHE A 23 -13.43 -10.92 -4.04
C PHE A 23 -12.17 -10.19 -4.50
N LYS A 24 -11.23 -10.92 -5.07
CA LYS A 24 -10.08 -10.37 -5.76
C LYS A 24 -10.26 -10.55 -7.26
N GLN A 25 -9.96 -9.51 -8.02
CA GLN A 25 -9.95 -9.57 -9.47
C GLN A 25 -8.79 -10.43 -9.97
N LEU A 26 -9.09 -11.31 -10.90
CA LEU A 26 -8.11 -12.12 -11.61
C LEU A 26 -8.15 -11.81 -13.09
N HIS A 27 -6.99 -11.74 -13.72
CA HIS A 27 -6.84 -11.74 -15.17
C HIS A 27 -5.95 -12.91 -15.60
N ILE A 28 -6.47 -13.80 -16.42
CA ILE A 28 -5.80 -15.06 -16.85
C ILE A 28 -5.32 -15.87 -15.62
N GLY A 29 -6.13 -15.89 -14.54
CA GLY A 29 -5.81 -16.64 -13.33
C GLY A 29 -4.79 -15.98 -12.39
N VAL A 30 -4.24 -14.83 -12.74
CA VAL A 30 -3.30 -14.07 -11.91
C VAL A 30 -4.03 -12.88 -11.26
N GLU A 31 -3.74 -12.64 -10.00
CA GLU A 31 -4.33 -11.55 -9.20
C GLU A 31 -4.00 -10.18 -9.81
N VAL A 32 -5.01 -9.30 -9.82
CA VAL A 32 -4.86 -7.90 -10.20
C VAL A 32 -4.69 -7.08 -8.94
N PHE A 33 -3.54 -6.47 -8.76
CA PHE A 33 -3.21 -5.67 -7.58
C PHE A 33 -4.20 -4.50 -7.41
N GLY A 34 -4.82 -4.42 -6.24
CA GLY A 34 -5.84 -3.40 -5.95
C GLY A 34 -7.23 -3.65 -6.57
N GLY A 35 -7.39 -4.68 -7.40
CA GLY A 35 -8.69 -5.07 -7.95
C GLY A 35 -9.48 -5.91 -6.95
N GLU A 36 -10.36 -5.27 -6.18
CA GLU A 36 -11.12 -5.91 -5.13
C GLU A 36 -12.60 -5.49 -5.15
N LEU A 37 -13.47 -6.44 -4.83
CA LEU A 37 -14.89 -6.20 -4.63
C LEU A 37 -15.30 -6.74 -3.25
N LEU A 38 -16.01 -5.94 -2.48
CA LEU A 38 -16.55 -6.30 -1.18
C LEU A 38 -18.09 -6.22 -1.23
N LEU A 39 -18.75 -7.35 -0.99
CA LEU A 39 -20.22 -7.43 -0.89
C LEU A 39 -20.62 -7.53 0.58
N HIS A 40 -21.64 -6.79 0.95
CA HIS A 40 -22.17 -6.72 2.30
C HIS A 40 -23.60 -7.29 2.32
N PHE A 41 -23.86 -8.16 3.29
CA PHE A 41 -25.15 -8.79 3.52
C PHE A 41 -25.55 -8.60 4.99
N ASP A 42 -26.85 -8.45 5.26
CA ASP A 42 -27.34 -8.42 6.63
C ASP A 42 -27.34 -9.83 7.29
N ALA A 43 -27.79 -9.90 8.53
CA ALA A 43 -27.82 -11.14 9.28
C ALA A 43 -28.73 -12.21 8.63
N GLU A 44 -29.76 -11.78 7.90
CA GLU A 44 -30.69 -12.63 7.16
C GLU A 44 -30.17 -13.03 5.78
N GLY A 45 -29.01 -12.52 5.38
CA GLY A 45 -28.37 -12.83 4.09
C GLY A 45 -28.88 -12.00 2.92
N ARG A 46 -29.60 -10.89 3.17
CA ARG A 46 -30.06 -9.97 2.13
C ARG A 46 -28.92 -9.02 1.76
N PHE A 47 -28.73 -8.81 0.46
CA PHE A 47 -27.72 -7.87 -0.05
C PHE A 47 -28.01 -6.44 0.41
N GLN A 48 -26.99 -5.76 0.93
CA GLN A 48 -27.06 -4.39 1.42
C GLN A 48 -26.26 -3.41 0.56
N ALA A 49 -25.01 -3.75 0.25
CA ALA A 49 -24.12 -2.88 -0.49
C ALA A 49 -22.99 -3.65 -1.17
N ALA A 50 -22.41 -3.02 -2.17
CA ALA A 50 -21.14 -3.42 -2.78
C ALA A 50 -20.22 -2.21 -2.86
N ASN A 51 -18.95 -2.40 -2.54
CA ASN A 51 -17.91 -1.42 -2.78
C ASN A 51 -16.62 -2.12 -3.24
N GLY A 52 -15.79 -1.42 -4.00
CA GLY A 52 -14.57 -2.01 -4.51
C GLY A 52 -13.98 -1.23 -5.67
N VAL A 53 -12.92 -1.78 -6.22
CA VAL A 53 -12.20 -1.23 -7.37
C VAL A 53 -12.09 -2.32 -8.44
N PHE A 54 -12.47 -1.99 -9.64
CA PHE A 54 -12.22 -2.81 -10.83
C PHE A 54 -11.13 -2.15 -11.67
N ILE A 55 -10.09 -2.90 -12.01
CA ILE A 55 -8.98 -2.43 -12.84
C ILE A 55 -9.23 -2.88 -14.28
N PRO A 56 -9.66 -1.98 -15.17
CA PRO A 56 -9.90 -2.32 -16.57
C PRO A 56 -8.61 -2.30 -17.39
N GLY A 57 -8.71 -2.70 -18.65
CA GLY A 57 -7.70 -2.41 -19.67
C GLY A 57 -6.49 -3.35 -19.68
N ILE A 58 -6.53 -4.47 -18.97
CA ILE A 58 -5.46 -5.48 -19.07
C ILE A 58 -5.59 -6.18 -20.39
N ARG A 59 -4.67 -5.88 -21.33
CA ARG A 59 -4.73 -6.36 -22.72
C ARG A 59 -3.88 -7.60 -22.97
N GLN A 60 -2.96 -7.91 -22.07
CA GLN A 60 -2.07 -9.06 -22.17
C GLN A 60 -2.87 -10.37 -22.19
N GLN A 61 -2.48 -11.27 -23.08
CA GLN A 61 -3.13 -12.57 -23.26
C GLN A 61 -2.36 -13.72 -22.60
N HIS A 62 -1.21 -13.44 -22.03
CA HIS A 62 -0.34 -14.41 -21.36
C HIS A 62 0.11 -13.88 -20.02
N ALA A 63 -0.04 -14.70 -18.99
CA ALA A 63 0.35 -14.39 -17.60
C ALA A 63 1.58 -15.21 -17.18
N GLN A 64 2.53 -15.43 -18.09
CA GLN A 64 3.70 -16.24 -17.81
C GLN A 64 4.93 -15.36 -17.63
N PRO A 65 5.54 -15.37 -16.43
CA PRO A 65 6.80 -14.70 -16.19
C PRO A 65 7.92 -15.28 -17.07
N LEU A 66 8.79 -14.42 -17.58
CA LEU A 66 10.04 -14.79 -18.26
C LEU A 66 11.24 -14.67 -17.34
N GLN A 67 11.13 -13.84 -16.30
CA GLN A 67 12.15 -13.69 -15.27
C GLN A 67 11.90 -14.70 -14.14
N SER A 68 12.97 -15.29 -13.63
CA SER A 68 12.90 -16.06 -12.38
C SER A 68 12.80 -15.14 -11.16
N ILE A 69 12.32 -15.69 -10.04
CA ILE A 69 12.29 -14.97 -8.75
C ILE A 69 13.70 -14.45 -8.40
N ALA A 70 14.73 -15.27 -8.52
CA ALA A 70 16.11 -14.87 -8.21
C ALA A 70 16.62 -13.71 -9.09
N GLN A 71 16.21 -13.66 -10.36
CA GLN A 71 16.53 -12.52 -11.23
C GLN A 71 15.80 -11.26 -10.80
N ALA A 72 14.52 -11.36 -10.43
CA ALA A 72 13.75 -10.22 -9.94
C ALA A 72 14.32 -9.67 -8.62
N GLU A 73 14.72 -10.54 -7.71
CA GLU A 73 15.36 -10.17 -6.45
C GLU A 73 16.70 -9.46 -6.69
N ALA A 74 17.53 -9.98 -7.59
CA ALA A 74 18.80 -9.36 -7.94
C ALA A 74 18.61 -7.95 -8.53
N VAL A 75 17.62 -7.79 -9.40
CA VAL A 75 17.26 -6.49 -9.99
C VAL A 75 16.80 -5.52 -8.89
N ALA A 76 15.93 -5.97 -7.99
CA ALA A 76 15.40 -5.15 -6.92
C ALA A 76 16.49 -4.70 -5.92
N ILE A 77 17.38 -5.62 -5.51
CA ILE A 77 18.49 -5.31 -4.61
C ILE A 77 19.41 -4.27 -5.27
N GLY A 78 19.87 -4.54 -6.51
CA GLY A 78 20.75 -3.61 -7.22
C GLY A 78 20.14 -2.22 -7.38
N TYR A 79 18.84 -2.15 -7.68
CA TYR A 79 18.13 -0.88 -7.77
C TYR A 79 18.12 -0.11 -6.43
N ILE A 80 17.91 -0.80 -5.31
CA ILE A 80 17.91 -0.16 -3.98
C ILE A 80 19.32 0.26 -3.56
N GLU A 81 20.34 -0.52 -3.87
CA GLU A 81 21.76 -0.17 -3.62
C GLU A 81 22.15 1.11 -4.37
N ASP A 82 21.75 1.23 -5.64
CA ASP A 82 22.02 2.42 -6.45
C ASP A 82 21.36 3.68 -5.88
N LEU A 83 20.20 3.56 -5.27
CA LEU A 83 19.49 4.68 -4.65
C LEU A 83 20.11 5.16 -3.34
N LYS A 84 20.98 4.38 -2.70
CA LYS A 84 21.67 4.71 -1.44
C LYS A 84 20.74 5.21 -0.34
N LEU A 85 19.62 4.54 -0.16
CA LEU A 85 18.57 4.97 0.77
C LEU A 85 18.89 4.65 2.23
N SER A 86 19.69 3.61 2.50
CA SER A 86 20.05 3.22 3.87
C SER A 86 21.11 4.13 4.46
N ILE A 87 20.93 4.48 5.72
CA ILE A 87 21.97 5.17 6.52
C ILE A 87 23.00 4.19 7.10
N PHE A 88 22.75 2.88 6.97
CA PHE A 88 23.65 1.79 7.37
C PHE A 88 24.02 0.94 6.15
N PRO A 89 24.84 1.49 5.22
CA PRO A 89 25.16 0.83 3.95
C PRO A 89 25.94 -0.49 4.12
N GLU A 90 26.53 -0.72 5.29
CA GLU A 90 27.21 -1.98 5.63
C GLU A 90 26.26 -3.13 5.98
N ARG A 91 24.97 -2.82 6.21
CA ARG A 91 23.97 -3.86 6.50
C ARG A 91 23.53 -4.54 5.21
N PRO A 92 23.61 -5.88 5.14
CA PRO A 92 23.22 -6.60 3.95
C PRO A 92 21.71 -6.44 3.68
N LEU A 93 21.37 -6.28 2.40
CA LEU A 93 19.98 -6.30 1.94
C LEU A 93 19.51 -7.73 1.76
N GLY A 94 18.36 -8.04 2.31
CA GLY A 94 17.61 -9.25 2.02
C GLY A 94 16.46 -8.93 1.05
N ALA A 95 16.04 -9.94 0.29
CA ALA A 95 14.87 -9.83 -0.57
C ALA A 95 13.88 -10.94 -0.29
N HIS A 96 12.58 -10.64 -0.42
CA HIS A 96 11.49 -11.60 -0.34
C HIS A 96 10.45 -11.27 -1.41
N THR A 97 10.08 -12.26 -2.23
CA THR A 97 9.26 -12.03 -3.42
C THR A 97 7.85 -12.58 -3.25
N HIS A 98 6.88 -11.77 -3.64
CA HIS A 98 5.46 -12.13 -3.77
C HIS A 98 4.99 -12.02 -5.23
N GLY A 99 3.95 -12.72 -5.56
CA GLY A 99 3.33 -12.66 -6.88
C GLY A 99 3.64 -13.87 -7.74
N PRO A 100 3.44 -13.76 -9.07
CA PRO A 100 3.25 -12.50 -9.82
C PRO A 100 1.85 -11.89 -9.69
N PHE A 101 1.76 -10.58 -9.98
CA PHE A 101 0.52 -9.80 -10.01
C PHE A 101 0.42 -8.97 -11.29
N TRP A 102 -0.80 -8.67 -11.72
CA TRP A 102 -1.03 -7.57 -12.66
C TRP A 102 -1.01 -6.25 -11.90
N TYR A 103 -0.08 -5.37 -12.23
CA TYR A 103 0.15 -4.11 -11.55
C TYR A 103 0.05 -2.93 -12.52
N HIS A 104 -0.70 -1.91 -12.14
CA HIS A 104 -0.81 -0.66 -12.88
C HIS A 104 -0.09 0.45 -12.11
N ALA A 105 1.13 0.77 -12.51
CA ALA A 105 1.91 1.84 -11.92
C ALA A 105 1.17 3.18 -12.06
N GLY A 106 1.10 3.94 -10.98
CA GLY A 106 0.45 5.26 -11.00
C GLY A 106 -1.08 5.26 -11.00
N LEU A 107 -1.76 4.10 -10.95
CA LEU A 107 -3.23 4.04 -10.94
C LEU A 107 -3.82 4.85 -9.77
N ALA A 108 -3.26 4.74 -8.58
CA ALA A 108 -3.72 5.49 -7.41
C ALA A 108 -3.59 7.01 -7.56
N GLN A 109 -2.74 7.47 -8.48
CA GLN A 109 -2.55 8.87 -8.84
C GLN A 109 -3.41 9.30 -10.02
N GLY A 110 -4.19 8.39 -10.61
CA GLY A 110 -4.94 8.65 -11.83
C GLY A 110 -4.06 8.81 -13.08
N LEU A 111 -2.82 8.33 -13.03
CA LEU A 111 -1.92 8.42 -14.18
C LEU A 111 -2.29 7.35 -15.22
N PRO A 112 -2.18 7.69 -16.52
CA PRO A 112 -2.41 6.73 -17.57
C PRO A 112 -1.29 5.67 -17.59
N GLY A 113 -1.64 4.45 -18.00
CA GLY A 113 -0.71 3.34 -18.12
C GLY A 113 -1.44 2.05 -18.45
N GLU A 114 -0.69 1.01 -18.76
CA GLU A 114 -1.24 -0.32 -18.91
C GLU A 114 -0.71 -1.22 -17.79
N PRO A 115 -1.58 -2.08 -17.21
CA PRO A 115 -1.13 -3.06 -16.23
C PRO A 115 -0.09 -4.00 -16.84
N VAL A 116 0.98 -4.25 -16.10
CA VAL A 116 2.06 -5.17 -16.45
C VAL A 116 2.14 -6.30 -15.43
N LEU A 117 2.66 -7.44 -15.83
CA LEU A 117 2.90 -8.54 -14.92
C LEU A 117 4.18 -8.25 -14.11
N VAL A 118 4.08 -8.21 -12.79
CA VAL A 118 5.22 -7.88 -11.93
C VAL A 118 5.39 -8.91 -10.81
N TYR A 119 6.61 -9.01 -10.31
CA TYR A 119 6.88 -9.49 -8.96
C TYR A 119 6.95 -8.31 -8.00
N GLU A 120 6.35 -8.43 -6.82
CA GLU A 120 6.57 -7.53 -5.70
C GLU A 120 7.74 -8.09 -4.89
N VAL A 121 8.84 -7.36 -4.86
CA VAL A 121 10.04 -7.75 -4.12
C VAL A 121 10.19 -6.81 -2.94
N GLU A 122 10.00 -7.34 -1.74
CA GLU A 122 10.34 -6.63 -0.51
C GLU A 122 11.86 -6.69 -0.34
N VAL A 123 12.51 -5.54 -0.38
CA VAL A 123 13.94 -5.38 -0.09
C VAL A 123 14.10 -4.68 1.24
N ALA A 124 14.77 -5.33 2.18
CA ALA A 124 14.93 -4.81 3.53
C ALA A 124 16.30 -5.15 4.12
N ASN A 125 16.73 -4.36 5.09
CA ASN A 125 17.77 -4.72 6.04
C ASN A 125 17.19 -4.84 7.45
N ASP A 126 18.00 -5.25 8.41
CA ASP A 126 17.60 -5.41 9.82
C ASP A 126 17.63 -4.09 10.61
N ALA A 127 17.79 -2.94 9.96
CA ALA A 127 18.01 -1.65 10.60
C ALA A 127 16.98 -0.58 10.21
N ASP A 128 17.09 -0.03 9.01
CA ASP A 128 16.39 1.20 8.65
C ASP A 128 15.66 1.15 7.31
N LEU A 129 15.91 0.13 6.51
CA LEU A 129 15.40 0.07 5.14
C LEU A 129 14.40 -1.06 4.96
N ARG A 130 13.24 -0.70 4.41
CA ARG A 130 12.25 -1.62 3.86
C ARG A 130 11.57 -0.97 2.66
N GLN A 131 11.68 -1.58 1.50
CA GLN A 131 11.12 -1.08 0.24
C GLN A 131 10.38 -2.19 -0.48
N LEU A 132 9.29 -1.86 -1.13
CA LEU A 132 8.56 -2.74 -2.04
C LEU A 132 8.91 -2.32 -3.46
N VAL A 133 9.60 -3.18 -4.19
CA VAL A 133 10.04 -2.95 -5.57
C VAL A 133 9.21 -3.83 -6.50
N TYR A 134 8.52 -3.22 -7.44
CA TYR A 134 7.74 -3.93 -8.45
C TYR A 134 8.60 -4.14 -9.70
N VAL A 135 8.98 -5.39 -9.95
CA VAL A 135 9.83 -5.77 -11.07
C VAL A 135 8.99 -6.40 -12.16
N ASP A 136 9.03 -5.84 -13.38
CA ASP A 136 8.36 -6.42 -14.56
C ASP A 136 8.85 -7.86 -14.79
N ALA A 137 7.94 -8.80 -14.62
CA ALA A 137 8.24 -10.23 -14.67
C ALA A 137 8.57 -10.75 -16.09
N VAL A 138 8.39 -9.90 -17.09
CA VAL A 138 8.72 -10.22 -18.50
C VAL A 138 10.01 -9.53 -18.90
N LYS A 139 10.15 -8.22 -18.64
CA LYS A 139 11.29 -7.40 -19.08
C LYS A 139 12.45 -7.40 -18.10
N GLY A 140 12.23 -7.73 -16.83
CA GLY A 140 13.24 -7.63 -15.78
C GLY A 140 13.64 -6.21 -15.42
N ALA A 141 12.76 -5.25 -15.63
CA ALA A 141 13.00 -3.85 -15.27
C ALA A 141 12.12 -3.44 -14.08
N VAL A 142 12.59 -2.48 -13.28
CA VAL A 142 11.77 -1.92 -12.20
C VAL A 142 10.62 -1.11 -12.82
N ALA A 143 9.38 -1.49 -12.47
CA ALA A 143 8.16 -0.83 -12.90
C ALA A 143 7.74 0.28 -11.91
N ASP A 144 7.93 0.03 -10.61
CA ASP A 144 7.55 0.99 -9.55
C ASP A 144 8.26 0.64 -8.24
N ARG A 145 8.25 1.57 -7.30
CA ARG A 145 8.76 1.38 -5.94
C ARG A 145 7.89 2.12 -4.93
N LEU A 146 7.55 1.43 -3.86
CA LEU A 146 6.85 2.01 -2.72
C LEU A 146 7.69 1.85 -1.45
N PRO A 147 7.75 2.87 -0.57
CA PRO A 147 8.36 2.69 0.75
C PRO A 147 7.57 1.65 1.54
N GLY A 148 8.26 0.64 2.05
CA GLY A 148 7.67 -0.43 2.88
C GLY A 148 7.51 -0.02 4.34
N THR A 149 8.17 1.06 4.75
CA THR A 149 7.94 1.75 6.02
C THR A 149 7.32 3.10 5.72
N CYS A 150 6.30 3.48 6.48
CA CYS A 150 5.93 4.88 6.52
C CYS A 150 7.13 5.62 7.12
N GLU A 151 7.88 6.34 6.30
CA GLU A 151 8.82 7.33 6.81
C GLU A 151 8.06 8.19 7.79
N LEU A 152 8.64 8.38 8.97
CA LEU A 152 8.08 9.07 10.11
C LEU A 152 7.08 10.13 9.68
N LEU A 153 5.80 9.89 9.95
CA LEU A 153 4.77 10.91 9.80
C LEU A 153 5.19 12.07 10.70
N SER A 154 5.80 13.10 10.13
CA SER A 154 6.15 14.30 10.91
C SER A 154 4.86 15.05 11.24
N ARG A 155 4.08 14.47 12.15
CA ARG A 155 2.86 15.09 12.66
C ARG A 155 3.23 16.17 13.64
N ARG A 156 2.63 17.34 13.45
CA ARG A 156 2.77 18.48 14.36
C ARG A 156 1.39 18.94 14.76
N VAL A 157 1.19 19.15 16.04
CA VAL A 157 -0.05 19.70 16.58
C VAL A 157 0.19 21.15 16.98
N TYR A 158 -0.68 22.03 16.53
CA TYR A 158 -0.61 23.45 16.79
C TYR A 158 -1.80 23.89 17.64
N ASN A 159 -1.56 24.87 18.51
CA ASN A 159 -2.64 25.59 19.15
C ASN A 159 -3.30 26.52 18.11
N GLY A 160 -4.58 26.29 17.80
CA GLY A 160 -5.30 27.03 16.76
C GLY A 160 -5.44 28.54 17.01
N ASN A 161 -5.34 29.00 18.28
CA ASN A 161 -5.48 30.40 18.61
C ASN A 161 -4.21 31.22 18.42
N ILE A 162 -3.05 30.62 18.67
CA ILE A 162 -1.77 31.33 18.68
C ILE A 162 -0.78 30.74 17.65
N ASN A 163 -1.22 29.79 16.88
CA ASN A 163 -0.43 29.07 15.85
C ASN A 163 0.94 28.55 16.38
N THR A 164 0.98 28.21 17.68
CA THR A 164 2.18 27.69 18.32
C THR A 164 2.16 26.17 18.25
N GLN A 165 3.26 25.56 17.81
CA GLN A 165 3.42 24.11 17.84
C GLN A 165 3.45 23.64 19.31
N ILE A 166 2.55 22.71 19.65
CA ILE A 166 2.40 22.17 21.00
C ILE A 166 2.86 20.71 21.11
N TRP A 167 3.02 20.04 20.00
CA TRP A 167 3.50 18.67 19.91
C TRP A 167 4.00 18.36 18.50
N GLN A 168 5.00 17.48 18.41
CA GLN A 168 5.43 16.85 17.16
C GLN A 168 5.67 15.36 17.36
N GLU A 169 5.69 14.61 16.27
CA GLU A 169 5.99 13.20 16.31
C GLU A 169 7.43 12.96 16.79
N GLY A 170 7.57 12.01 17.74
CA GLY A 170 8.81 11.81 18.48
C GLY A 170 8.86 12.47 19.85
N ASP A 171 8.01 13.46 20.11
CA ASP A 171 7.88 14.01 21.45
C ASP A 171 7.22 12.97 22.38
N ALA A 172 7.68 12.91 23.62
CA ALA A 172 7.01 12.11 24.63
C ALA A 172 5.53 12.54 24.71
N LEU A 173 4.61 11.57 24.69
CA LEU A 173 3.18 11.82 24.90
C LEU A 173 3.00 12.35 26.34
N SER A 174 3.21 13.64 26.51
CA SER A 174 2.91 14.29 27.79
C SER A 174 1.39 14.30 27.95
N ARG A 175 0.91 13.96 29.14
CA ARG A 175 -0.52 14.07 29.51
C ARG A 175 -1.07 15.50 29.26
N LEU A 176 -0.19 16.49 29.13
CA LEU A 176 -0.54 17.88 28.81
C LEU A 176 -1.07 18.04 27.37
N ALA A 177 -0.52 17.36 26.39
CA ALA A 177 -0.98 17.47 24.99
C ALA A 177 -2.40 16.91 24.82
N VAL A 178 -2.70 15.79 25.48
CA VAL A 178 -4.04 15.19 25.48
C VAL A 178 -5.03 16.05 26.30
N HIS A 179 -4.59 16.69 27.41
CA HIS A 179 -5.44 17.52 28.22
C HIS A 179 -5.78 18.86 27.56
N HIS A 180 -4.87 19.45 26.79
CA HIS A 180 -5.16 20.65 26.01
C HIS A 180 -6.17 20.40 24.90
N ALA A 181 -6.07 19.28 24.19
CA ALA A 181 -7.03 18.91 23.17
C ALA A 181 -8.44 18.63 23.75
N ALA A 182 -8.52 18.07 24.96
CA ALA A 182 -9.79 17.77 25.62
C ALA A 182 -10.41 18.97 26.36
N LYS A 183 -9.62 19.90 26.90
CA LYS A 183 -10.09 20.98 27.74
C LYS A 183 -10.60 22.20 26.96
N TYR A 184 -10.27 22.34 25.71
CA TYR A 184 -10.69 23.43 24.84
C TYR A 184 -11.65 22.96 23.72
N GLY A 185 -12.40 21.89 23.94
CA GLY A 185 -13.44 21.36 23.06
C GLY A 185 -14.69 22.22 22.87
N GLY A 186 -14.57 23.51 23.17
CA GLY A 186 -15.60 24.50 22.92
C GLY A 186 -15.01 25.67 22.12
N GLY A 187 -14.90 25.52 20.80
CA GLY A 187 -14.76 26.66 19.90
C GLY A 187 -13.37 27.03 19.40
N CYS A 188 -12.30 26.35 19.79
CA CYS A 188 -10.94 26.64 19.31
C CYS A 188 -10.24 25.32 18.97
N GLY A 189 -10.37 24.85 17.74
CA GLY A 189 -9.87 23.57 17.31
C GLY A 189 -8.35 23.49 17.29
N ALA A 190 -7.79 22.51 18.00
CA ALA A 190 -6.48 22.01 17.62
C ALA A 190 -6.63 21.34 16.24
N TYR A 191 -5.91 21.80 15.23
CA TYR A 191 -5.87 21.14 13.95
C TYR A 191 -4.61 20.30 13.84
N ILE A 192 -4.78 19.09 13.35
CA ILE A 192 -3.67 18.22 12.96
C ILE A 192 -3.38 18.56 11.50
N SER A 193 -2.24 19.15 11.23
CA SER A 193 -1.75 19.28 9.86
C SER A 193 -1.04 17.98 9.52
N PRO A 194 -1.61 17.13 8.67
CA PRO A 194 -0.84 16.05 8.09
C PRO A 194 0.10 16.67 7.06
N VAL A 195 1.32 16.97 7.45
CA VAL A 195 2.39 17.09 6.45
C VAL A 195 2.68 15.66 6.02
N GLN A 196 1.81 15.13 5.21
CA GLN A 196 2.01 13.89 4.51
C GLN A 196 3.00 14.18 3.39
N LYS A 197 4.28 14.24 3.70
CA LYS A 197 5.31 14.01 2.71
C LYS A 197 5.49 12.49 2.59
N CYS A 198 4.53 11.82 1.98
CA CYS A 198 4.89 10.78 1.04
C CYS A 198 5.61 11.53 -0.08
N LEU A 199 6.94 11.60 -0.03
CA LEU A 199 7.74 11.99 -1.17
C LEU A 199 7.56 10.88 -2.20
N ARG A 200 6.58 11.10 -3.08
CA ARG A 200 6.52 10.42 -4.37
C ARG A 200 7.49 11.17 -5.26
N THR A 201 8.61 10.59 -5.52
CA THR A 201 9.43 10.87 -6.70
C THR A 201 9.24 9.78 -7.71
#